data_3388d8daf8bdd1765b46a5e839b4193f
#
_entry.id   3388d8daf8bdd1765b46a5e839b4193f
#
_cell.length_a   1.000
_cell.length_b   1.000
_cell.length_c   1.000
_cell.angle_alpha   90.00
_cell.angle_beta   90.00
_cell.angle_gamma   90.00
#
_symmetry.space_group_name_H-M   'P 1'
#
loop_
_entity.id
_entity.type
_entity.pdbx_description
1 polymer ?
#
loop_
_entity_poly.entity_id
_entity_poly.type
_entity_poly.pdbx_seq_one_letter_code
_entity_poly.pdbx_strand_id
1 'polypeptide(L)'
;MAKKKTSKDKKLTEAQIAVHWKEEDIVHPSPEFIAQANMTDPGIYDRFSLDNFPECFKEYADLLDWYEYWHTTLDTSDAPCWKWFVGGKINASYNCVDRHLPKYKNKAAIHFVPEPEEEPPAAISYQELYVRVNEFAALLRDFAGLKKGDRVTLHMPMTPELPVTMLACARLGVIHSEVFGGFSGMAAADRIVDSGSNILITMDGYYRGGNMIDHKVNADIAFEHAKKQGQKVDKVLIWQRYPGQYQSESKPVKGRDYIVNDVLKDYIGKRIDPVKLPAEDPLFLMLSLIHI
;
A
#
# COMPACT_ATOMS: atom_id res chain seq x y z
N MET A 1 52.94 1.72 -25.81
CA MET A 1 52.88 1.50 -24.34
C MET A 1 52.12 2.65 -23.68
N ALA A 2 50.87 2.47 -23.41
CA ALA A 2 50.01 3.48 -22.77
C ALA A 2 49.90 3.13 -21.26
N LYS A 3 50.37 4.03 -20.42
CA LYS A 3 50.29 3.90 -18.96
C LYS A 3 48.83 4.09 -18.49
N LYS A 4 48.24 3.04 -17.91
CA LYS A 4 47.00 3.13 -17.12
C LYS A 4 47.24 4.01 -15.90
N LYS A 5 46.52 5.14 -15.81
CA LYS A 5 46.37 5.91 -14.57
C LYS A 5 45.39 5.19 -13.67
N THR A 6 45.85 4.60 -12.59
CA THR A 6 45.01 4.13 -11.49
C THR A 6 44.47 5.34 -10.70
N SER A 7 43.15 5.52 -10.74
CA SER A 7 42.45 6.42 -9.84
C SER A 7 42.60 5.87 -8.41
N LYS A 8 43.39 6.54 -7.58
CA LYS A 8 43.40 6.32 -6.14
C LYS A 8 42.12 6.95 -5.57
N ASP A 9 41.21 6.12 -5.12
CA ASP A 9 40.09 6.56 -4.28
C ASP A 9 40.66 7.24 -3.03
N LYS A 10 40.61 8.57 -3.00
CA LYS A 10 40.90 9.34 -1.78
C LYS A 10 39.79 9.08 -0.79
N LYS A 11 40.02 8.25 0.21
CA LYS A 11 39.17 8.21 1.40
C LYS A 11 39.11 9.61 1.99
N LEU A 12 37.95 10.23 2.00
CA LEU A 12 37.72 11.48 2.72
C LEU A 12 38.02 11.24 4.21
N THR A 13 38.80 12.10 4.81
CA THR A 13 39.08 12.05 6.26
C THR A 13 37.81 12.50 7.02
N GLU A 14 37.63 12.04 8.26
CA GLU A 14 36.53 12.49 9.12
C GLU A 14 36.39 14.02 9.19
N ALA A 15 37.54 14.73 9.18
CA ALA A 15 37.55 16.18 9.13
C ALA A 15 37.00 16.75 7.80
N GLN A 16 37.16 16.05 6.67
CA GLN A 16 36.63 16.47 5.39
C GLN A 16 35.12 16.16 5.26
N ILE A 17 34.64 15.13 5.96
CA ILE A 17 33.20 14.84 6.09
C ILE A 17 32.57 15.88 7.01
N ALA A 18 33.22 16.23 8.14
CA ALA A 18 32.70 17.23 9.07
C ALA A 18 32.61 18.65 8.48
N VAL A 19 33.44 18.99 7.47
CA VAL A 19 33.37 20.28 6.77
C VAL A 19 32.07 20.44 5.94
N HIS A 20 31.43 19.33 5.56
CA HIS A 20 30.11 19.38 4.88
C HIS A 20 28.94 19.45 5.86
N TRP A 21 29.17 19.29 7.16
CA TRP A 21 28.16 19.40 8.21
C TRP A 21 28.46 20.62 9.07
N LYS A 22 28.44 21.82 8.45
CA LYS A 22 28.40 23.02 9.26
C LYS A 22 27.00 23.17 9.79
N GLU A 23 26.86 23.03 11.11
CA GLU A 23 25.60 23.32 11.85
C GLU A 23 25.09 24.78 11.63
N GLU A 24 25.84 25.57 10.87
CA GLU A 24 25.57 26.99 10.63
C GLU A 24 24.69 27.26 9.39
N ASP A 25 24.45 26.27 8.53
CA ASP A 25 23.60 26.44 7.35
C ASP A 25 22.11 26.30 7.70
N ILE A 26 21.61 27.24 8.51
CA ILE A 26 20.16 27.34 8.75
C ILE A 26 19.54 28.00 7.52
N VAL A 27 18.78 27.23 6.76
CA VAL A 27 18.01 27.73 5.64
C VAL A 27 16.65 28.18 6.17
N HIS A 28 16.43 29.50 6.14
CA HIS A 28 15.12 30.06 6.46
C HIS A 28 14.19 29.94 5.24
N PRO A 29 12.98 29.35 5.37
CA PRO A 29 12.02 29.31 4.28
C PRO A 29 11.56 30.72 3.91
N SER A 30 11.23 30.94 2.62
CA SER A 30 10.72 32.23 2.17
C SER A 30 9.33 32.54 2.79
N PRO A 31 8.97 33.81 2.91
CA PRO A 31 7.63 34.19 3.40
C PRO A 31 6.50 33.57 2.60
N GLU A 32 6.68 33.43 1.28
CA GLU A 32 5.69 32.80 0.39
C GLU A 32 5.53 31.31 0.70
N PHE A 33 6.66 30.62 0.99
CA PHE A 33 6.61 29.22 1.40
C PHE A 33 5.90 29.04 2.74
N ILE A 34 6.22 29.92 3.72
CA ILE A 34 5.57 29.90 5.05
C ILE A 34 4.06 30.15 4.91
N ALA A 35 3.66 31.12 4.06
CA ALA A 35 2.24 31.43 3.84
C ALA A 35 1.43 30.27 3.23
N GLN A 36 2.09 29.33 2.54
CA GLN A 36 1.47 28.15 1.93
C GLN A 36 1.56 26.91 2.83
N ALA A 37 2.27 26.98 3.96
CA ALA A 37 2.44 25.83 4.84
C ALA A 37 1.10 25.40 5.45
N ASN A 38 0.86 24.09 5.50
CA ASN A 38 -0.35 23.53 6.10
C ASN A 38 -0.34 23.62 7.63
N MET A 39 0.83 23.75 8.23
CA MET A 39 1.02 23.84 9.68
C MET A 39 1.63 25.21 10.02
N THR A 40 0.76 26.17 10.29
CA THR A 40 1.14 27.56 10.62
C THR A 40 0.84 27.92 12.07
N ASP A 41 0.19 27.01 12.81
CA ASP A 41 -0.20 27.25 14.20
C ASP A 41 0.98 26.98 15.15
N PRO A 42 1.55 28.03 15.81
CA PRO A 42 2.66 27.85 16.73
C PRO A 42 2.25 27.09 18.01
N GLY A 43 0.94 27.06 18.35
CA GLY A 43 0.41 26.33 19.50
C GLY A 43 0.32 24.81 19.32
N ILE A 44 0.74 24.27 18.17
CA ILE A 44 0.65 22.83 17.90
C ILE A 44 1.45 22.00 18.92
N TYR A 45 2.63 22.48 19.32
CA TYR A 45 3.48 21.78 20.29
C TYR A 45 2.87 21.75 21.68
N ASP A 46 2.17 22.80 22.09
CA ASP A 46 1.49 22.85 23.37
C ASP A 46 0.25 21.92 23.37
N ARG A 47 -0.53 21.92 22.26
CA ARG A 47 -1.69 21.04 22.13
C ARG A 47 -1.31 19.57 22.12
N PHE A 48 -0.19 19.20 21.45
CA PHE A 48 0.31 17.83 21.37
C PHE A 48 1.43 17.54 22.37
N SER A 49 1.43 18.23 23.50
CA SER A 49 2.32 17.96 24.62
C SER A 49 1.94 16.69 25.37
N LEU A 50 2.86 16.19 26.20
CA LEU A 50 2.60 15.02 27.06
C LEU A 50 1.45 15.27 28.05
N ASP A 51 1.24 16.50 28.48
CA ASP A 51 0.16 16.85 29.40
C ASP A 51 -1.24 16.68 28.78
N ASN A 52 -1.33 16.79 27.47
CA ASN A 52 -2.57 16.63 26.71
C ASN A 52 -2.71 15.24 26.07
N PHE A 53 -1.71 14.37 26.20
CA PHE A 53 -1.75 12.99 25.72
C PHE A 53 -2.64 12.11 26.61
N PRO A 54 -3.48 11.21 26.06
CA PRO A 54 -3.68 10.92 24.63
C PRO A 54 -4.81 11.74 23.97
N GLU A 55 -5.50 12.59 24.73
CA GLU A 55 -6.74 13.24 24.31
C GLU A 55 -6.55 14.21 23.13
N CYS A 56 -5.35 14.77 22.96
CA CYS A 56 -5.01 15.63 21.83
C CYS A 56 -5.20 14.93 20.46
N PHE A 57 -5.10 13.60 20.39
CA PHE A 57 -5.29 12.85 19.15
C PHE A 57 -6.74 12.79 18.67
N LYS A 58 -7.71 13.17 19.51
CA LYS A 58 -9.10 13.35 19.06
C LYS A 58 -9.22 14.38 17.95
N GLU A 59 -8.40 15.44 17.97
CA GLU A 59 -8.40 16.47 16.94
C GLU A 59 -8.17 15.87 15.54
N TYR A 60 -7.27 14.89 15.41
CA TYR A 60 -7.06 14.20 14.13
C TYR A 60 -8.11 13.13 13.83
N ALA A 61 -8.59 12.44 14.87
CA ALA A 61 -9.65 11.46 14.70
C ALA A 61 -10.96 12.09 14.21
N ASP A 62 -11.26 13.32 14.66
CA ASP A 62 -12.43 14.09 14.24
C ASP A 62 -12.37 14.57 12.77
N LEU A 63 -11.20 14.46 12.13
CA LEU A 63 -11.08 14.67 10.67
C LEU A 63 -11.62 13.50 9.86
N LEU A 64 -11.90 12.36 10.47
CA LEU A 64 -12.40 11.15 9.83
C LEU A 64 -13.91 11.00 10.08
N ASP A 65 -14.58 10.32 9.15
CA ASP A 65 -15.98 9.97 9.30
C ASP A 65 -16.08 8.61 10.00
N TRP A 66 -16.71 8.61 11.16
CA TRP A 66 -16.96 7.43 11.99
C TRP A 66 -18.40 6.95 11.84
N TYR A 67 -18.60 5.63 11.77
CA TYR A 67 -19.94 5.05 11.88
C TYR A 67 -20.46 5.06 13.31
N GLU A 68 -19.55 4.82 14.25
CA GLU A 68 -19.78 4.90 15.70
C GLU A 68 -18.53 5.53 16.34
N TYR A 69 -18.73 6.54 17.20
CA TYR A 69 -17.63 7.16 17.91
C TYR A 69 -17.11 6.27 19.03
N TRP A 70 -15.86 6.43 19.39
CA TRP A 70 -15.21 5.73 20.48
C TRP A 70 -15.66 6.29 21.86
N HIS A 71 -15.46 5.49 22.90
CA HIS A 71 -15.67 5.90 24.28
C HIS A 71 -14.37 6.06 25.08
N THR A 72 -13.24 5.48 24.62
CA THR A 72 -11.92 5.59 25.23
C THR A 72 -10.90 5.88 24.17
N THR A 73 -10.14 6.98 24.31
CA THR A 73 -9.15 7.39 23.31
C THR A 73 -7.99 6.43 23.24
N LEU A 74 -7.45 6.02 24.39
CA LEU A 74 -6.35 5.06 24.51
C LEU A 74 -6.55 4.16 25.74
N ASP A 75 -6.48 2.86 25.52
CA ASP A 75 -6.43 1.84 26.55
C ASP A 75 -5.04 1.19 26.57
N THR A 76 -4.34 1.32 27.69
CA THR A 76 -2.99 0.79 27.93
C THR A 76 -2.98 -0.44 28.83
N SER A 77 -4.13 -1.01 29.14
CA SER A 77 -4.26 -2.14 30.10
C SER A 77 -3.57 -3.42 29.62
N ASP A 78 -3.38 -3.59 28.30
CA ASP A 78 -2.80 -4.77 27.67
C ASP A 78 -1.47 -4.42 26.97
N ALA A 79 -0.51 -3.88 27.73
CA ALA A 79 0.81 -3.53 27.19
C ALA A 79 1.57 -4.79 26.70
N PRO A 80 2.29 -4.72 25.57
CA PRO A 80 2.52 -3.56 24.71
C PRO A 80 1.45 -3.32 23.64
N CYS A 81 0.38 -4.13 23.60
CA CYS A 81 -0.69 -4.08 22.59
C CYS A 81 -1.76 -3.05 23.00
N TRP A 82 -1.42 -1.77 22.91
CA TRP A 82 -2.33 -0.69 23.26
C TRP A 82 -3.44 -0.53 22.22
N LYS A 83 -4.63 -0.15 22.70
CA LYS A 83 -5.83 0.00 21.86
C LYS A 83 -6.22 1.46 21.76
N TRP A 84 -6.36 1.93 20.52
CA TRP A 84 -6.77 3.31 20.22
C TRP A 84 -8.23 3.39 19.79
N PHE A 85 -8.91 4.44 20.23
CA PHE A 85 -10.29 4.75 19.85
C PHE A 85 -11.26 3.58 20.11
N VAL A 86 -11.15 3.00 21.31
CA VAL A 86 -11.90 1.80 21.73
C VAL A 86 -13.41 2.01 21.60
N GLY A 87 -14.08 1.06 20.96
CA GLY A 87 -15.51 1.09 20.66
C GLY A 87 -15.86 1.85 19.39
N GLY A 88 -14.91 2.59 18.80
CA GLY A 88 -15.13 3.28 17.52
C GLY A 88 -15.30 2.30 16.36
N LYS A 89 -16.14 2.67 15.38
CA LYS A 89 -16.27 1.92 14.12
C LYS A 89 -16.03 2.82 12.92
N ILE A 90 -15.15 2.35 12.04
CA ILE A 90 -14.66 3.10 10.90
C ILE A 90 -14.42 2.16 9.71
N ASN A 91 -14.27 2.72 8.50
CA ASN A 91 -13.73 2.00 7.35
C ASN A 91 -12.75 2.91 6.59
N ALA A 92 -11.53 2.43 6.37
CA ALA A 92 -10.50 3.20 5.69
C ALA A 92 -10.85 3.47 4.22
N SER A 93 -11.43 2.49 3.50
CA SER A 93 -11.85 2.69 2.11
C SER A 93 -12.94 3.78 1.99
N TYR A 94 -13.93 3.78 2.88
CA TYR A 94 -14.94 4.84 2.93
C TYR A 94 -14.30 6.22 3.13
N ASN A 95 -13.41 6.33 4.09
CA ASN A 95 -12.73 7.58 4.40
C ASN A 95 -11.81 8.07 3.30
N CYS A 96 -11.16 7.16 2.57
CA CYS A 96 -10.29 7.52 1.46
C CYS A 96 -11.05 7.83 0.15
N VAL A 97 -12.24 7.28 -0.05
CA VAL A 97 -12.92 7.33 -1.35
C VAL A 97 -14.34 7.90 -1.25
N ASP A 98 -15.24 7.18 -0.59
CA ASP A 98 -16.68 7.42 -0.66
C ASP A 98 -17.08 8.81 -0.15
N ARG A 99 -16.56 9.22 1.01
CA ARG A 99 -16.89 10.53 1.62
C ARG A 99 -16.49 11.72 0.76
N HIS A 100 -15.57 11.53 -0.16
CA HIS A 100 -15.08 12.59 -1.05
C HIS A 100 -15.94 12.78 -2.31
N LEU A 101 -16.78 11.82 -2.67
CA LEU A 101 -17.57 11.86 -3.90
C LEU A 101 -18.50 13.07 -4.02
N PRO A 102 -19.23 13.49 -2.97
CA PRO A 102 -20.14 14.62 -3.08
C PRO A 102 -19.44 15.91 -3.52
N LYS A 103 -18.19 16.12 -3.12
CA LYS A 103 -17.43 17.33 -3.37
C LYS A 103 -16.38 17.18 -4.46
N TYR A 104 -15.74 16.00 -4.55
CA TYR A 104 -14.51 15.83 -5.32
C TYR A 104 -14.57 14.72 -6.39
N LYS A 105 -15.75 14.23 -6.76
CA LYS A 105 -15.91 13.11 -7.71
C LYS A 105 -15.08 13.23 -8.99
N ASN A 106 -14.94 14.45 -9.53
CA ASN A 106 -14.22 14.73 -10.78
C ASN A 106 -12.75 15.16 -10.55
N LYS A 107 -12.32 15.31 -9.28
CA LYS A 107 -10.92 15.62 -8.96
C LYS A 107 -10.08 14.36 -9.12
N ALA A 108 -8.84 14.51 -9.60
CA ALA A 108 -7.88 13.40 -9.60
C ALA A 108 -7.60 12.93 -8.16
N ALA A 109 -7.81 11.64 -7.93
CA ALA A 109 -7.44 10.94 -6.70
C ALA A 109 -6.05 10.32 -6.82
N ILE A 110 -5.68 9.87 -8.03
CA ILE A 110 -4.39 9.28 -8.31
C ILE A 110 -3.83 9.90 -9.59
N HIS A 111 -2.58 10.35 -9.53
CA HIS A 111 -1.77 10.66 -10.71
C HIS A 111 -0.75 9.54 -10.85
N PHE A 112 -0.78 8.86 -11.98
CA PHE A 112 0.16 7.81 -12.32
C PHE A 112 1.07 8.29 -13.45
N VAL A 113 2.37 8.22 -13.21
CA VAL A 113 3.40 8.47 -14.21
C VAL A 113 4.11 7.15 -14.45
N PRO A 114 3.91 6.51 -15.61
CA PRO A 114 4.59 5.26 -15.96
C PRO A 114 6.09 5.50 -16.16
N GLU A 115 6.88 4.44 -16.03
CA GLU A 115 8.32 4.55 -16.25
C GLU A 115 8.69 4.72 -17.75
N PRO A 116 8.08 4.00 -18.71
CA PRO A 116 8.34 4.24 -20.13
C PRO A 116 7.86 5.64 -20.54
N GLU A 117 8.76 6.43 -21.13
CA GLU A 117 8.43 7.80 -21.57
C GLU A 117 7.34 7.83 -22.67
N GLU A 118 7.19 6.75 -23.42
CA GLU A 118 6.18 6.59 -24.47
C GLU A 118 4.78 6.30 -23.93
N GLU A 119 4.67 5.83 -22.68
CA GLU A 119 3.39 5.57 -22.02
C GLU A 119 2.88 6.88 -21.40
N PRO A 120 1.70 7.39 -21.80
CA PRO A 120 1.23 8.66 -21.29
C PRO A 120 0.85 8.58 -19.79
N PRO A 121 1.09 9.64 -19.01
CA PRO A 121 0.58 9.76 -17.67
C PRO A 121 -0.94 9.62 -17.62
N ALA A 122 -1.44 9.02 -16.55
CA ALA A 122 -2.86 8.84 -16.31
C ALA A 122 -3.30 9.52 -15.01
N ALA A 123 -4.51 10.08 -15.02
CA ALA A 123 -5.16 10.59 -13.83
C ALA A 123 -6.46 9.79 -13.60
N ILE A 124 -6.62 9.27 -12.40
CA ILE A 124 -7.82 8.53 -11.99
C ILE A 124 -8.60 9.45 -11.05
N SER A 125 -9.82 9.79 -11.40
CA SER A 125 -10.71 10.59 -10.58
C SER A 125 -11.21 9.81 -9.35
N TYR A 126 -11.72 10.52 -8.32
CA TYR A 126 -12.37 9.86 -7.18
C TYR A 126 -13.55 8.99 -7.62
N GLN A 127 -14.29 9.41 -8.64
CA GLN A 127 -15.40 8.62 -9.19
C GLN A 127 -14.92 7.31 -9.82
N GLU A 128 -13.84 7.37 -10.61
CA GLU A 128 -13.26 6.16 -11.22
C GLU A 128 -12.65 5.24 -10.18
N LEU A 129 -11.94 5.81 -9.20
CA LEU A 129 -11.38 5.03 -8.09
C LEU A 129 -12.49 4.33 -7.30
N TYR A 130 -13.60 5.01 -7.00
CA TYR A 130 -14.77 4.44 -6.36
C TYR A 130 -15.33 3.25 -7.15
N VAL A 131 -15.49 3.40 -8.45
CA VAL A 131 -16.01 2.31 -9.31
C VAL A 131 -15.08 1.12 -9.26
N ARG A 132 -13.78 1.33 -9.54
CA ARG A 132 -12.77 0.26 -9.58
C ARG A 132 -12.64 -0.48 -8.24
N VAL A 133 -12.66 0.25 -7.12
CA VAL A 133 -12.60 -0.33 -5.77
C VAL A 133 -13.81 -1.21 -5.49
N ASN A 134 -15.01 -0.76 -5.86
CA ASN A 134 -16.25 -1.54 -5.65
C ASN A 134 -16.29 -2.80 -6.50
N GLU A 135 -15.95 -2.70 -7.78
CA GLU A 135 -15.93 -3.84 -8.70
C GLU A 135 -14.91 -4.89 -8.25
N PHE A 136 -13.71 -4.44 -7.85
CA PHE A 136 -12.69 -5.37 -7.35
C PHE A 136 -13.04 -5.94 -5.98
N ALA A 137 -13.66 -5.18 -5.08
CA ALA A 137 -14.19 -5.70 -3.83
C ALA A 137 -15.26 -6.78 -4.05
N ALA A 138 -16.13 -6.60 -5.04
CA ALA A 138 -17.10 -7.61 -5.43
C ALA A 138 -16.43 -8.90 -5.92
N LEU A 139 -15.38 -8.78 -6.75
CA LEU A 139 -14.57 -9.92 -7.20
C LEU A 139 -13.92 -10.63 -6.01
N LEU A 140 -13.30 -9.87 -5.09
CA LEU A 140 -12.65 -10.45 -3.90
C LEU A 140 -13.65 -11.21 -3.03
N ARG A 141 -14.86 -10.65 -2.82
CA ARG A 141 -15.89 -11.29 -2.00
C ARG A 141 -16.48 -12.50 -2.68
N ASP A 142 -16.93 -12.37 -3.93
CA ASP A 142 -17.81 -13.36 -4.58
C ASP A 142 -17.02 -14.43 -5.34
N PHE A 143 -15.92 -14.06 -6.01
CA PHE A 143 -15.06 -14.99 -6.75
C PHE A 143 -13.94 -15.56 -5.88
N ALA A 144 -13.22 -14.71 -5.15
CA ALA A 144 -12.15 -15.17 -4.30
C ALA A 144 -12.65 -15.78 -2.98
N GLY A 145 -13.88 -15.47 -2.57
CA GLY A 145 -14.52 -15.99 -1.36
C GLY A 145 -14.02 -15.33 -0.07
N LEU A 146 -13.45 -14.12 -0.18
CA LEU A 146 -12.87 -13.41 0.96
C LEU A 146 -13.93 -12.71 1.82
N LYS A 147 -13.70 -12.72 3.11
CA LYS A 147 -14.55 -12.08 4.12
C LYS A 147 -13.70 -11.35 5.16
N LYS A 148 -14.35 -10.56 6.00
CA LYS A 148 -13.69 -9.86 7.12
C LYS A 148 -12.78 -10.78 7.91
N GLY A 149 -11.55 -10.32 8.15
CA GLY A 149 -10.52 -11.03 8.91
C GLY A 149 -9.69 -12.01 8.09
N ASP A 150 -10.08 -12.33 6.86
CA ASP A 150 -9.21 -13.10 5.96
C ASP A 150 -7.97 -12.29 5.58
N ARG A 151 -6.91 -12.99 5.22
CA ARG A 151 -5.63 -12.40 4.86
C ARG A 151 -5.26 -12.70 3.42
N VAL A 152 -4.72 -11.71 2.73
CA VAL A 152 -4.19 -11.83 1.37
C VAL A 152 -2.79 -11.24 1.31
N THR A 153 -1.95 -11.76 0.44
CA THR A 153 -0.63 -11.16 0.16
C THR A 153 -0.70 -10.40 -1.16
N LEU A 154 -0.23 -9.15 -1.14
CA LEU A 154 -0.11 -8.32 -2.32
C LEU A 154 1.36 -8.21 -2.68
N HIS A 155 1.78 -8.86 -3.77
CA HIS A 155 3.10 -8.70 -4.34
C HIS A 155 2.97 -7.96 -5.67
N MET A 156 2.98 -6.64 -5.61
CA MET A 156 2.65 -5.77 -6.73
C MET A 156 3.62 -4.59 -6.84
N PRO A 157 3.90 -4.12 -8.05
CA PRO A 157 4.63 -2.87 -8.28
C PRO A 157 3.73 -1.65 -8.00
N MET A 158 4.36 -0.45 -7.99
CA MET A 158 3.67 0.83 -7.78
C MET A 158 2.87 1.26 -9.02
N THR A 159 1.75 0.61 -9.24
CA THR A 159 0.81 0.89 -10.35
C THR A 159 -0.57 1.23 -9.78
N PRO A 160 -1.49 1.82 -10.58
CA PRO A 160 -2.84 2.18 -10.09
C PRO A 160 -3.65 1.01 -9.54
N GLU A 161 -3.37 -0.21 -9.98
CA GLU A 161 -4.03 -1.43 -9.53
C GLU A 161 -3.72 -1.75 -8.06
N LEU A 162 -2.55 -1.34 -7.56
CA LEU A 162 -2.17 -1.57 -6.16
C LEU A 162 -3.10 -0.83 -5.17
N PRO A 163 -3.25 0.51 -5.20
CA PRO A 163 -4.17 1.20 -4.30
C PRO A 163 -5.62 0.79 -4.49
N VAL A 164 -6.07 0.42 -5.70
CA VAL A 164 -7.39 -0.16 -5.92
C VAL A 164 -7.55 -1.46 -5.12
N THR A 165 -6.55 -2.34 -5.18
CA THR A 165 -6.53 -3.62 -4.46
C THR A 165 -6.53 -3.41 -2.95
N MET A 166 -5.67 -2.52 -2.42
CA MET A 166 -5.61 -2.18 -0.99
C MET A 166 -6.95 -1.65 -0.47
N LEU A 167 -7.54 -0.71 -1.19
CA LEU A 167 -8.82 -0.10 -0.81
C LEU A 167 -9.99 -1.09 -0.91
N ALA A 168 -9.96 -2.02 -1.87
CA ALA A 168 -10.95 -3.09 -1.96
C ALA A 168 -10.85 -4.06 -0.78
N CYS A 169 -9.64 -4.43 -0.36
CA CYS A 169 -9.42 -5.21 0.86
C CYS A 169 -9.95 -4.48 2.09
N ALA A 170 -9.56 -3.21 2.28
CA ALA A 170 -10.01 -2.38 3.39
C ALA A 170 -11.54 -2.23 3.43
N ARG A 171 -12.19 -2.14 2.26
CA ARG A 171 -13.64 -2.06 2.14
C ARG A 171 -14.36 -3.26 2.75
N LEU A 172 -13.79 -4.44 2.55
CA LEU A 172 -14.31 -5.72 3.04
C LEU A 172 -13.85 -6.08 4.46
N GLY A 173 -12.84 -5.37 5.01
CA GLY A 173 -12.16 -5.78 6.24
C GLY A 173 -11.25 -6.99 6.03
N VAL A 174 -10.75 -7.19 4.82
CA VAL A 174 -9.71 -8.16 4.49
C VAL A 174 -8.36 -7.55 4.79
N ILE A 175 -7.53 -8.28 5.53
CA ILE A 175 -6.20 -7.83 5.94
C ILE A 175 -5.22 -8.13 4.81
N HIS A 176 -4.57 -7.10 4.27
CA HIS A 176 -3.58 -7.30 3.21
C HIS A 176 -2.16 -7.21 3.75
N SER A 177 -1.31 -8.13 3.31
CA SER A 177 0.13 -8.13 3.59
C SER A 177 0.86 -7.59 2.37
N GLU A 178 1.48 -6.42 2.55
CA GLU A 178 2.19 -5.74 1.47
C GLU A 178 3.59 -6.31 1.26
N VAL A 179 3.90 -6.64 0.01
CA VAL A 179 5.24 -7.03 -0.43
C VAL A 179 5.67 -6.10 -1.55
N PHE A 180 6.76 -5.38 -1.33
CA PHE A 180 7.32 -4.50 -2.34
C PHE A 180 7.62 -5.26 -3.64
N GLY A 181 7.14 -4.76 -4.78
CA GLY A 181 7.26 -5.43 -6.07
C GLY A 181 8.69 -5.77 -6.51
N GLY A 182 9.70 -5.05 -5.98
CA GLY A 182 11.11 -5.35 -6.22
C GLY A 182 11.70 -6.49 -5.39
N PHE A 183 10.92 -7.09 -4.47
CA PHE A 183 11.39 -8.23 -3.69
C PHE A 183 11.33 -9.53 -4.50
N SER A 184 12.18 -10.48 -4.13
CA SER A 184 12.20 -11.80 -4.76
C SER A 184 10.95 -12.62 -4.43
N GLY A 185 10.64 -13.61 -5.26
CA GLY A 185 9.57 -14.55 -4.98
C GLY A 185 9.76 -15.31 -3.65
N MET A 186 10.99 -15.55 -3.21
CA MET A 186 11.27 -16.16 -1.90
C MET A 186 10.83 -15.24 -0.76
N ALA A 187 11.20 -13.95 -0.83
CA ALA A 187 10.78 -12.97 0.16
C ALA A 187 9.25 -12.78 0.19
N ALA A 188 8.57 -12.94 -0.95
CA ALA A 188 7.12 -12.95 -1.01
C ALA A 188 6.54 -14.23 -0.36
N ALA A 189 7.19 -15.40 -0.55
CA ALA A 189 6.77 -16.64 0.09
C ALA A 189 6.79 -16.55 1.62
N ASP A 190 7.86 -15.98 2.19
CA ASP A 190 7.95 -15.82 3.64
C ASP A 190 6.77 -15.00 4.18
N ARG A 191 6.35 -13.94 3.47
CA ARG A 191 5.21 -13.10 3.86
C ARG A 191 3.87 -13.82 3.70
N ILE A 192 3.74 -14.68 2.70
CA ILE A 192 2.57 -15.54 2.53
C ILE A 192 2.44 -16.49 3.73
N VAL A 193 3.57 -17.09 4.14
CA VAL A 193 3.62 -18.01 5.28
C VAL A 193 3.33 -17.27 6.59
N ASP A 194 4.02 -16.17 6.86
CA ASP A 194 3.89 -15.40 8.09
C ASP A 194 2.48 -14.84 8.27
N SER A 195 1.87 -14.35 7.19
CA SER A 195 0.50 -13.85 7.23
C SER A 195 -0.55 -14.96 7.25
N GLY A 196 -0.19 -16.19 6.88
CA GLY A 196 -1.14 -17.28 6.65
C GLY A 196 -2.11 -17.00 5.50
N SER A 197 -1.66 -16.23 4.49
CA SER A 197 -2.49 -15.89 3.32
C SER A 197 -2.72 -17.11 2.45
N ASN A 198 -3.95 -17.31 2.00
CA ASN A 198 -4.31 -18.34 1.04
C ASN A 198 -4.61 -17.79 -0.36
N ILE A 199 -4.47 -16.49 -0.55
CA ILE A 199 -4.59 -15.81 -1.85
C ILE A 199 -3.38 -14.89 -2.04
N LEU A 200 -2.77 -15.00 -3.21
CA LEU A 200 -1.74 -14.09 -3.69
C LEU A 200 -2.34 -13.21 -4.79
N ILE A 201 -2.19 -11.89 -4.66
CA ILE A 201 -2.54 -10.93 -5.69
C ILE A 201 -1.25 -10.33 -6.22
N THR A 202 -1.08 -10.37 -7.53
CA THR A 202 0.15 -9.98 -8.20
C THR A 202 -0.12 -9.30 -9.55
N MET A 203 0.90 -9.05 -10.33
CA MET A 203 0.82 -8.47 -11.67
C MET A 203 1.59 -9.33 -12.67
N ASP A 204 1.26 -9.21 -13.96
CA ASP A 204 1.96 -9.89 -15.05
C ASP A 204 3.40 -9.38 -15.20
N GLY A 205 3.58 -8.08 -15.30
CA GLY A 205 4.88 -7.45 -15.43
C GLY A 205 4.84 -5.94 -15.18
N TYR A 206 6.02 -5.33 -15.07
CA TYR A 206 6.17 -3.88 -14.91
C TYR A 206 7.57 -3.44 -15.40
N TYR A 207 7.71 -2.17 -15.72
CA TYR A 207 9.00 -1.59 -16.06
C TYR A 207 9.79 -1.15 -14.82
N ARG A 208 11.11 -1.38 -14.83
CA ARG A 208 12.03 -0.90 -13.82
C ARG A 208 13.43 -0.75 -14.37
N GLY A 209 14.02 0.45 -14.26
CA GLY A 209 15.34 0.75 -14.80
C GLY A 209 15.40 0.56 -16.32
N GLY A 210 14.33 0.91 -17.03
CA GLY A 210 14.22 0.75 -18.49
C GLY A 210 13.96 -0.68 -18.98
N ASN A 211 13.80 -1.66 -18.04
CA ASN A 211 13.60 -3.06 -18.40
C ASN A 211 12.21 -3.57 -17.99
N MET A 212 11.60 -4.37 -18.85
CA MET A 212 10.40 -5.12 -18.51
C MET A 212 10.75 -6.26 -17.55
N ILE A 213 10.16 -6.23 -16.36
CA ILE A 213 10.29 -7.28 -15.36
C ILE A 213 9.07 -8.21 -15.47
N ASP A 214 9.31 -9.49 -15.74
CA ASP A 214 8.28 -10.52 -15.63
C ASP A 214 7.99 -10.82 -14.17
N HIS A 215 6.94 -10.22 -13.65
CA HIS A 215 6.61 -10.33 -12.24
C HIS A 215 5.89 -11.64 -11.90
N LYS A 216 5.25 -12.26 -12.88
CA LYS A 216 4.59 -13.56 -12.72
C LYS A 216 5.56 -14.66 -12.31
N VAL A 217 6.82 -14.62 -12.78
CA VAL A 217 7.88 -15.57 -12.35
C VAL A 217 8.08 -15.52 -10.84
N ASN A 218 8.10 -14.31 -10.27
CA ASN A 218 8.22 -14.16 -8.81
C ASN A 218 7.01 -14.73 -8.07
N ALA A 219 5.81 -14.60 -8.64
CA ALA A 219 4.60 -15.21 -8.07
C ALA A 219 4.67 -16.75 -8.10
N ASP A 220 5.19 -17.35 -9.16
CA ASP A 220 5.39 -18.80 -9.23
C ASP A 220 6.40 -19.29 -8.20
N ILE A 221 7.52 -18.57 -8.05
CA ILE A 221 8.52 -18.87 -7.02
C ILE A 221 7.89 -18.77 -5.63
N ALA A 222 7.14 -17.70 -5.37
CA ALA A 222 6.46 -17.48 -4.09
C ALA A 222 5.48 -18.61 -3.77
N PHE A 223 4.67 -19.01 -4.74
CA PHE A 223 3.72 -20.12 -4.60
C PHE A 223 4.41 -21.43 -4.24
N GLU A 224 5.45 -21.82 -4.99
CA GLU A 224 6.15 -23.09 -4.75
C GLU A 224 6.91 -23.11 -3.42
N HIS A 225 7.50 -21.99 -3.01
CA HIS A 225 8.18 -21.90 -1.71
C HIS A 225 7.22 -21.88 -0.54
N ALA A 226 6.11 -21.15 -0.60
CA ALA A 226 5.07 -21.16 0.42
C ALA A 226 4.49 -22.58 0.59
N LYS A 227 4.23 -23.27 -0.53
CA LYS A 227 3.76 -24.67 -0.53
C LYS A 227 4.76 -25.62 0.15
N LYS A 228 6.06 -25.47 -0.10
CA LYS A 228 7.11 -26.28 0.57
C LYS A 228 7.15 -26.06 2.08
N GLN A 229 6.78 -24.87 2.53
CA GLN A 229 6.67 -24.51 3.95
C GLN A 229 5.30 -24.91 4.57
N GLY A 230 4.45 -25.60 3.81
CA GLY A 230 3.14 -26.09 4.28
C GLY A 230 2.00 -25.08 4.16
N GLN A 231 2.25 -23.88 3.63
CA GLN A 231 1.21 -22.88 3.41
C GLN A 231 0.47 -23.18 2.09
N LYS A 232 -0.85 -23.28 2.19
CA LYS A 232 -1.70 -23.47 1.01
C LYS A 232 -2.09 -22.11 0.42
N VAL A 233 -1.80 -21.93 -0.86
CA VAL A 233 -2.32 -20.81 -1.66
C VAL A 233 -3.37 -21.37 -2.62
N ASP A 234 -4.62 -20.94 -2.46
CA ASP A 234 -5.75 -21.47 -3.23
C ASP A 234 -5.88 -20.82 -4.61
N LYS A 235 -5.61 -19.51 -4.70
CA LYS A 235 -5.71 -18.74 -5.93
C LYS A 235 -4.57 -17.72 -6.02
N VAL A 236 -4.11 -17.51 -7.26
CA VAL A 236 -3.26 -16.39 -7.64
C VAL A 236 -4.06 -15.48 -8.57
N LEU A 237 -4.32 -14.25 -8.14
CA LEU A 237 -5.02 -13.24 -8.93
C LEU A 237 -3.98 -12.35 -9.61
N ILE A 238 -4.00 -12.27 -10.93
CA ILE A 238 -2.98 -11.59 -11.73
C ILE A 238 -3.61 -10.40 -12.45
N TRP A 239 -3.25 -9.18 -12.04
CA TRP A 239 -3.52 -7.99 -12.83
C TRP A 239 -2.67 -8.02 -14.10
N GLN A 240 -3.31 -7.85 -15.25
CA GLN A 240 -2.63 -7.86 -16.53
C GLN A 240 -2.55 -6.44 -17.11
N ARG A 241 -1.34 -5.87 -17.06
CA ARG A 241 -1.06 -4.51 -17.56
C ARG A 241 -0.33 -4.52 -18.88
N TYR A 242 0.58 -5.48 -19.09
CA TYR A 242 1.44 -5.57 -20.25
C TYR A 242 1.34 -6.94 -20.95
N PRO A 243 0.13 -7.33 -21.44
CA PRO A 243 -0.07 -8.65 -22.01
C PRO A 243 0.85 -8.87 -23.21
N GLY A 244 1.64 -9.95 -23.18
CA GLY A 244 2.54 -10.34 -24.26
C GLY A 244 3.82 -9.50 -24.40
N GLN A 245 4.08 -8.55 -23.50
CA GLN A 245 5.30 -7.73 -23.55
C GLN A 245 6.45 -8.29 -22.69
N TYR A 246 6.17 -9.15 -21.72
CA TYR A 246 7.19 -9.80 -20.91
C TYR A 246 7.83 -10.99 -21.62
N GLN A 247 9.12 -11.22 -21.39
CA GLN A 247 9.95 -12.18 -22.14
C GLN A 247 9.82 -13.61 -21.63
N SER A 248 9.20 -13.85 -20.49
CA SER A 248 9.11 -15.16 -19.88
C SER A 248 8.03 -16.03 -20.54
N GLU A 249 8.27 -17.34 -20.53
CA GLU A 249 7.27 -18.34 -20.87
C GLU A 249 6.32 -18.65 -19.71
N SER A 250 6.33 -17.84 -18.65
CA SER A 250 5.47 -17.99 -17.47
C SER A 250 4.01 -17.81 -17.87
N LYS A 251 3.32 -18.91 -18.10
CA LYS A 251 1.91 -18.95 -18.47
C LYS A 251 1.03 -19.13 -17.25
N PRO A 252 -0.19 -18.53 -17.22
CA PRO A 252 -1.15 -18.81 -16.18
C PRO A 252 -1.44 -20.30 -16.05
N VAL A 253 -1.36 -20.82 -14.83
CA VAL A 253 -1.64 -22.23 -14.51
C VAL A 253 -3.14 -22.40 -14.27
N LYS A 254 -3.79 -23.22 -15.09
CA LYS A 254 -5.23 -23.48 -14.99
C LYS A 254 -5.63 -24.00 -13.60
N GLY A 255 -6.65 -23.41 -13.02
CA GLY A 255 -7.19 -23.79 -11.71
C GLY A 255 -6.47 -23.18 -10.51
N ARG A 256 -5.35 -22.46 -10.75
CA ARG A 256 -4.60 -21.69 -9.74
C ARG A 256 -4.61 -20.20 -10.05
N ASP A 257 -4.27 -19.86 -11.30
CA ASP A 257 -4.04 -18.50 -11.75
C ASP A 257 -5.27 -17.95 -12.48
N TYR A 258 -5.67 -16.75 -12.13
CA TYR A 258 -6.82 -16.07 -12.70
C TYR A 258 -6.42 -14.66 -13.11
N ILE A 259 -6.64 -14.34 -14.39
CA ILE A 259 -6.42 -12.98 -14.90
C ILE A 259 -7.55 -12.08 -14.40
N VAL A 260 -7.19 -11.11 -13.56
CA VAL A 260 -8.16 -10.20 -12.93
C VAL A 260 -8.98 -9.47 -13.99
N ASN A 261 -8.34 -8.98 -15.05
CA ASN A 261 -9.01 -8.27 -16.14
C ASN A 261 -10.12 -9.08 -16.82
N ASP A 262 -10.01 -10.40 -16.85
CA ASP A 262 -11.04 -11.28 -17.42
C ASP A 262 -12.16 -11.53 -16.42
N VAL A 263 -11.83 -11.89 -15.18
CA VAL A 263 -12.82 -12.17 -14.13
C VAL A 263 -13.60 -10.91 -13.78
N LEU A 264 -12.97 -9.73 -13.80
CA LEU A 264 -13.60 -8.46 -13.43
C LEU A 264 -14.77 -8.08 -14.35
N LYS A 265 -14.83 -8.61 -15.58
CA LYS A 265 -15.93 -8.38 -16.53
C LYS A 265 -17.30 -8.74 -15.96
N ASP A 266 -17.35 -9.76 -15.10
CA ASP A 266 -18.59 -10.24 -14.46
C ASP A 266 -19.01 -9.33 -13.27
N TYR A 267 -18.15 -8.40 -12.88
CA TYR A 267 -18.34 -7.52 -11.72
C TYR A 267 -18.49 -6.04 -12.09
N ILE A 268 -18.50 -5.71 -13.37
CA ILE A 268 -18.69 -4.33 -13.86
C ILE A 268 -19.99 -3.75 -13.32
N GLY A 269 -19.91 -2.56 -12.73
CA GLY A 269 -21.02 -1.84 -12.14
C GLY A 269 -21.49 -2.36 -10.77
N LYS A 270 -20.87 -3.42 -10.23
CA LYS A 270 -21.18 -3.91 -8.88
C LYS A 270 -20.75 -2.90 -7.82
N ARG A 271 -21.52 -2.88 -6.73
CA ARG A 271 -21.24 -2.03 -5.57
C ARG A 271 -21.29 -2.86 -4.30
N ILE A 272 -20.36 -2.55 -3.40
CA ILE A 272 -20.21 -3.20 -2.11
C ILE A 272 -20.22 -2.12 -1.04
N ASP A 273 -21.11 -2.22 -0.08
CA ASP A 273 -21.09 -1.33 1.06
C ASP A 273 -19.86 -1.61 1.92
N PRO A 274 -19.15 -0.57 2.41
CA PRO A 274 -17.99 -0.76 3.25
C PRO A 274 -18.39 -1.35 4.60
N VAL A 275 -17.67 -2.38 5.03
CA VAL A 275 -17.89 -3.04 6.32
C VAL A 275 -17.54 -2.09 7.45
N LYS A 276 -18.43 -1.95 8.44
CA LYS A 276 -18.15 -1.19 9.67
C LYS A 276 -17.20 -2.00 10.55
N LEU A 277 -15.97 -1.54 10.66
CA LEU A 277 -14.90 -2.23 11.37
C LEU A 277 -14.62 -1.53 12.71
N PRO A 278 -14.42 -2.27 13.82
CA PRO A 278 -13.80 -1.70 15.01
C PRO A 278 -12.49 -0.98 14.66
N ALA A 279 -12.21 0.12 15.32
CA ALA A 279 -10.97 0.88 15.10
C ALA A 279 -9.70 0.04 15.37
N GLU A 280 -9.84 -1.02 16.16
CA GLU A 280 -8.76 -1.92 16.57
C GLU A 280 -8.56 -3.10 15.62
N ASP A 281 -9.44 -3.29 14.64
CA ASP A 281 -9.28 -4.36 13.67
C ASP A 281 -8.02 -4.13 12.82
N PRO A 282 -7.19 -5.15 12.59
CA PRO A 282 -6.04 -5.03 11.72
C PRO A 282 -6.45 -4.60 10.31
N LEU A 283 -5.80 -3.56 9.77
CA LEU A 283 -6.03 -3.07 8.42
C LEU A 283 -5.09 -3.75 7.41
N PHE A 284 -3.80 -3.79 7.73
CA PHE A 284 -2.78 -4.40 6.90
C PHE A 284 -1.61 -4.91 7.74
N LEU A 285 -0.78 -5.76 7.12
CA LEU A 285 0.47 -6.28 7.67
C LEU A 285 1.63 -5.72 6.86
N MET A 286 2.58 -5.08 7.56
CA MET A 286 3.80 -4.58 6.96
C MET A 286 4.99 -5.01 7.80
N LEU A 287 5.94 -5.70 7.16
CA LEU A 287 7.15 -6.15 7.84
C LEU A 287 8.11 -4.98 8.01
N SER A 288 8.53 -4.77 9.25
CA SER A 288 9.58 -3.82 9.57
C SER A 288 10.95 -4.30 9.07
N LEU A 289 11.74 -3.36 8.52
CA LEU A 289 13.13 -3.64 8.11
C LEU A 289 14.13 -3.42 9.26
N ILE A 290 13.68 -2.96 10.42
CA ILE A 290 14.52 -2.67 11.59
C ILE A 290 14.39 -3.70 12.70
N HIS A 291 13.76 -4.81 12.43
CA HIS A 291 13.39 -5.84 13.40
C HIS A 291 14.47 -6.88 13.53
N ILE A 292 15.58 -6.51 13.97
CA ILE A 292 16.67 -7.46 14.17
C ILE A 292 17.25 -7.30 15.58
#